data_31d1ceaa1e617cf39f34dc6b909a6239
#
_entry.id   31d1ceaa1e617cf39f34dc6b909a6239
#
_cell.length_a   1.000
_cell.length_b   1.000
_cell.length_c   1.000
_cell.angle_alpha   90.00
_cell.angle_beta   90.00
_cell.angle_gamma   90.00
#
_symmetry.space_group_name_H-M   'P 1'
#
loop_
_entity.id
_entity.type
_entity.pdbx_description
1 polymer ?
#
loop_
_entity_poly.entity_id
_entity_poly.type
_entity_poly.pdbx_seq_one_letter_code
_entity_poly.pdbx_strand_id
1 'polypeptide(L)'
;MINRNEMMGPLLTVCPRVKPLWPAFLEDWRDDGVALPLYLFFGDIARLVSSLYQEGCENELRDIFSVIERWCTEGDDYVREATRVGILEDLQNTNLMGPAPPNALIRFLGPQSSMYWHALEQFWGNVSEISP
;
A
#
# COMPACT_ATOMS: atom_id res chain seq x y z
N MET A 1 7.93 -0.99 17.99
CA MET A 1 7.82 -0.86 16.52
C MET A 1 6.82 -1.87 15.97
N ILE A 2 6.14 -1.50 14.89
CA ILE A 2 5.23 -2.41 14.21
C ILE A 2 6.08 -3.45 13.46
N ASN A 3 5.83 -4.73 13.72
CA ASN A 3 6.53 -5.80 13.02
C ASN A 3 5.61 -6.45 11.97
N ARG A 4 6.15 -7.43 11.23
CA ARG A 4 5.43 -8.12 10.18
C ARG A 4 4.08 -8.70 10.64
N ASN A 5 4.06 -9.29 11.81
CA ASN A 5 2.84 -9.93 12.34
C ASN A 5 1.80 -8.91 12.78
N GLU A 6 2.21 -7.70 13.10
CA GLU A 6 1.34 -6.62 13.56
C GLU A 6 0.90 -5.67 12.44
N MET A 7 1.50 -5.81 11.27
CA MET A 7 1.36 -4.81 10.19
C MET A 7 -0.09 -4.57 9.78
N MET A 8 -0.88 -5.62 9.62
CA MET A 8 -2.26 -5.48 9.15
C MET A 8 -3.24 -5.00 10.20
N GLY A 9 -2.92 -5.16 11.50
CA GLY A 9 -3.83 -4.78 12.59
C GLY A 9 -4.38 -3.37 12.48
N PRO A 10 -3.52 -2.34 12.37
CA PRO A 10 -4.01 -0.96 12.24
C PRO A 10 -4.93 -0.74 11.03
N LEU A 11 -4.62 -1.37 9.90
CA LEU A 11 -5.44 -1.25 8.70
C LEU A 11 -6.81 -1.89 8.88
N LEU A 12 -6.85 -3.06 9.49
CA LEU A 12 -8.11 -3.75 9.78
C LEU A 12 -9.00 -2.97 10.74
N THR A 13 -8.38 -2.20 11.63
CA THR A 13 -9.10 -1.38 12.60
C THR A 13 -9.83 -0.21 11.94
N VAL A 14 -9.18 0.46 10.98
CA VAL A 14 -9.70 1.70 10.41
C VAL A 14 -10.46 1.51 9.10
N CYS A 15 -10.27 0.39 8.41
CA CYS A 15 -10.88 0.18 7.09
C CYS A 15 -11.75 -1.06 7.07
N PRO A 16 -13.09 -0.92 7.28
CA PRO A 16 -14.00 -2.07 7.29
C PRO A 16 -13.96 -2.89 5.99
N ARG A 17 -13.65 -2.27 4.86
CA ARG A 17 -13.62 -2.96 3.57
C ARG A 17 -12.46 -3.94 3.45
N VAL A 18 -11.39 -3.74 4.23
CA VAL A 18 -10.25 -4.68 4.25
C VAL A 18 -10.57 -5.92 5.08
N LYS A 19 -11.45 -5.80 6.06
CA LYS A 19 -11.77 -6.90 6.99
C LYS A 19 -12.13 -8.21 6.29
N PRO A 20 -13.02 -8.22 5.28
CA PRO A 20 -13.34 -9.49 4.61
C PRO A 20 -12.23 -9.98 3.68
N LEU A 21 -11.37 -9.08 3.18
CA LEU A 21 -10.30 -9.44 2.28
C LEU A 21 -9.17 -10.19 2.99
N TRP A 22 -8.87 -9.81 4.23
CA TRP A 22 -7.76 -10.37 4.97
C TRP A 22 -7.95 -11.84 5.33
N PRO A 23 -9.09 -12.26 5.92
CA PRO A 23 -9.33 -13.68 6.18
C PRO A 23 -9.33 -14.53 4.92
N ALA A 24 -9.89 -14.02 3.82
CA ALA A 24 -9.88 -14.73 2.54
C ALA A 24 -8.46 -14.94 2.03
N PHE A 25 -7.60 -13.93 2.15
CA PHE A 25 -6.20 -14.05 1.78
C PHE A 25 -5.48 -15.08 2.66
N LEU A 26 -5.70 -15.04 3.96
CA LEU A 26 -5.10 -16.00 4.89
C LEU A 26 -5.52 -17.44 4.55
N GLU A 27 -6.78 -17.64 4.19
CA GLU A 27 -7.30 -18.94 3.81
C GLU A 27 -6.62 -19.47 2.54
N ASP A 28 -6.44 -18.60 1.55
CA ASP A 28 -5.82 -18.97 0.27
C ASP A 28 -4.37 -19.46 0.44
N TRP A 29 -3.65 -18.93 1.44
CA TRP A 29 -2.23 -19.21 1.64
C TRP A 29 -1.92 -20.03 2.88
N ARG A 30 -2.94 -20.53 3.56
CA ARG A 30 -2.80 -21.21 4.84
C ARG A 30 -1.93 -22.47 4.81
N ASP A 31 -2.03 -23.24 3.75
CA ASP A 31 -1.46 -24.58 3.67
C ASP A 31 -0.11 -24.65 2.97
N ASP A 32 0.48 -23.53 2.61
CA ASP A 32 1.71 -23.51 1.82
C ASP A 32 2.98 -23.77 2.62
N GLY A 33 2.91 -23.77 3.96
CA GLY A 33 4.06 -24.01 4.81
C GLY A 33 5.16 -22.96 4.70
N VAL A 34 4.91 -21.84 4.01
CA VAL A 34 5.83 -20.72 3.85
C VAL A 34 5.23 -19.46 4.48
N ALA A 35 6.07 -18.45 4.68
CA ALA A 35 5.61 -17.18 5.21
C ALA A 35 4.57 -16.56 4.25
N LEU A 36 3.55 -15.91 4.81
CA LEU A 36 2.51 -15.26 4.03
C LEU A 36 3.11 -14.25 3.05
N PRO A 37 2.72 -14.31 1.77
CA PRO A 37 3.25 -13.38 0.77
C PRO A 37 2.52 -12.03 0.84
N LEU A 38 2.82 -11.22 1.86
CA LEU A 38 2.14 -9.95 2.10
C LEU A 38 2.17 -9.02 0.90
N TYR A 39 3.23 -9.09 0.10
CA TYR A 39 3.34 -8.26 -1.10
C TYR A 39 2.20 -8.52 -2.09
N LEU A 40 1.67 -9.74 -2.14
CA LEU A 40 0.50 -10.02 -2.98
C LEU A 40 -0.76 -9.36 -2.44
N PHE A 41 -0.90 -9.29 -1.12
CA PHE A 41 -2.03 -8.62 -0.51
C PHE A 41 -2.02 -7.12 -0.74
N PHE A 42 -0.84 -6.52 -0.88
CA PHE A 42 -0.72 -5.09 -1.20
C PHE A 42 -1.38 -4.76 -2.53
N GLY A 43 -1.35 -5.68 -3.51
CA GLY A 43 -2.08 -5.50 -4.76
C GLY A 43 -3.58 -5.38 -4.54
N ASP A 44 -4.14 -6.18 -3.63
CA ASP A 44 -5.56 -6.09 -3.29
C ASP A 44 -5.87 -4.74 -2.61
N ILE A 45 -4.98 -4.26 -1.74
CA ILE A 45 -5.14 -2.96 -1.11
C ILE A 45 -5.09 -1.85 -2.16
N ALA A 46 -4.17 -1.93 -3.11
CA ALA A 46 -4.06 -0.94 -4.17
C ALA A 46 -5.34 -0.86 -5.01
N ARG A 47 -5.92 -2.01 -5.35
CA ARG A 47 -7.19 -2.06 -6.08
C ARG A 47 -8.32 -1.45 -5.26
N LEU A 48 -8.35 -1.70 -3.96
CA LEU A 48 -9.33 -1.09 -3.07
C LEU A 48 -9.16 0.43 -3.04
N VAL A 49 -7.92 0.93 -2.94
CA VAL A 49 -7.65 2.37 -2.96
C VAL A 49 -8.17 2.99 -4.27
N SER A 50 -7.93 2.34 -5.40
CA SER A 50 -8.43 2.81 -6.68
C SER A 50 -9.97 2.90 -6.69
N SER A 51 -10.64 1.88 -6.17
CA SER A 51 -12.10 1.86 -6.08
C SER A 51 -12.62 2.98 -5.18
N LEU A 52 -12.00 3.17 -4.02
CA LEU A 52 -12.38 4.24 -3.09
C LEU A 52 -12.20 5.61 -3.72
N TYR A 53 -11.13 5.79 -4.47
CA TYR A 53 -10.89 7.05 -5.18
C TYR A 53 -12.00 7.32 -6.20
N GLN A 54 -12.37 6.31 -7.00
CA GLN A 54 -13.42 6.46 -8.00
C GLN A 54 -14.79 6.73 -7.38
N GLU A 55 -15.04 6.17 -6.21
CA GLU A 55 -16.29 6.37 -5.47
C GLU A 55 -16.32 7.68 -4.68
N GLY A 56 -15.21 8.38 -4.58
CA GLY A 56 -15.12 9.63 -3.83
C GLY A 56 -15.08 9.44 -2.31
N CYS A 57 -14.63 8.28 -1.83
CA CYS A 57 -14.59 7.96 -0.41
C CYS A 57 -13.33 8.52 0.27
N GLU A 58 -13.26 9.85 0.39
CA GLU A 58 -12.07 10.53 0.91
C GLU A 58 -11.71 10.14 2.35
N ASN A 59 -12.70 9.98 3.23
CA ASN A 59 -12.41 9.66 4.63
C ASN A 59 -11.75 8.28 4.76
N GLU A 60 -12.23 7.30 4.01
CA GLU A 60 -11.62 5.97 4.00
C GLU A 60 -10.20 6.02 3.42
N LEU A 61 -9.99 6.81 2.37
CA LEU A 61 -8.64 7.01 1.82
C LEU A 61 -7.71 7.62 2.85
N ARG A 62 -8.16 8.65 3.56
CA ARG A 62 -7.34 9.28 4.60
C ARG A 62 -6.96 8.30 5.70
N ASP A 63 -7.89 7.44 6.08
CA ASP A 63 -7.63 6.42 7.11
C ASP A 63 -6.58 5.42 6.64
N ILE A 64 -6.68 4.94 5.40
CA ILE A 64 -5.70 4.02 4.84
C ILE A 64 -4.32 4.67 4.77
N PHE A 65 -4.24 5.89 4.26
CA PHE A 65 -2.95 6.59 4.13
C PHE A 65 -2.35 6.97 5.48
N SER A 66 -3.18 7.19 6.50
CA SER A 66 -2.70 7.39 7.86
C SER A 66 -2.00 6.12 8.39
N VAL A 67 -2.53 4.95 8.09
CA VAL A 67 -1.89 3.69 8.46
C VAL A 67 -0.57 3.51 7.68
N ILE A 68 -0.57 3.83 6.38
CA ILE A 68 0.65 3.76 5.57
C ILE A 68 1.74 4.65 6.18
N GLU A 69 1.39 5.86 6.61
CA GLU A 69 2.34 6.75 7.26
C GLU A 69 2.87 6.14 8.57
N ARG A 70 2.01 5.51 9.37
CA ARG A 70 2.44 4.80 10.58
C ARG A 70 3.42 3.66 10.26
N TRP A 71 3.18 2.93 9.18
CA TRP A 71 4.12 1.90 8.77
C TRP A 71 5.50 2.49 8.44
N CYS A 72 5.52 3.67 7.83
CA CYS A 72 6.76 4.36 7.50
C CYS A 72 7.50 4.85 8.74
N THR A 73 6.79 5.30 9.77
CA THR A 73 7.38 5.94 10.95
C THR A 73 7.57 4.98 12.12
N GLU A 74 6.67 4.02 12.29
CA GLU A 74 6.65 3.12 13.44
C GLU A 74 7.03 1.67 13.09
N GLY A 75 7.17 1.35 11.81
CA GLY A 75 7.51 0.01 11.36
C GLY A 75 8.95 -0.36 11.63
N ASP A 76 9.22 -1.65 11.82
CA ASP A 76 10.58 -2.16 11.81
C ASP A 76 11.13 -2.17 10.39
N ASP A 77 12.34 -2.69 10.19
CA ASP A 77 12.98 -2.69 8.88
C ASP A 77 12.15 -3.41 7.82
N TYR A 78 11.56 -4.55 8.20
CA TYR A 78 10.70 -5.29 7.27
C TYR A 78 9.49 -4.47 6.84
N VAL A 79 8.78 -3.87 7.82
CA VAL A 79 7.55 -3.13 7.56
C VAL A 79 7.84 -1.88 6.73
N ARG A 80 8.92 -1.17 7.03
CA ARG A 80 9.30 0.02 6.25
C ARG A 80 9.64 -0.34 4.81
N GLU A 81 10.39 -1.43 4.61
CA GLU A 81 10.72 -1.88 3.27
C GLU A 81 9.47 -2.34 2.51
N ALA A 82 8.62 -3.14 3.16
CA ALA A 82 7.39 -3.61 2.55
C ALA A 82 6.48 -2.45 2.15
N THR A 83 6.44 -1.38 2.95
CA THR A 83 5.66 -0.19 2.63
C THR A 83 6.24 0.53 1.41
N ARG A 84 7.55 0.72 1.40
CA ARG A 84 8.23 1.45 0.34
C ARG A 84 8.20 0.72 -0.99
N VAL A 85 8.65 -0.54 -1.02
CA VAL A 85 8.78 -1.29 -2.27
C VAL A 85 7.58 -2.19 -2.57
N GLY A 86 6.62 -2.26 -1.67
CA GLY A 86 5.39 -3.01 -1.85
C GLY A 86 4.22 -2.08 -2.12
N ILE A 87 3.59 -1.58 -1.05
CA ILE A 87 2.33 -0.83 -1.21
C ILE A 87 2.49 0.49 -1.98
N LEU A 88 3.52 1.29 -1.68
CA LEU A 88 3.69 2.57 -2.38
C LEU A 88 4.01 2.36 -3.85
N GLU A 89 4.81 1.36 -4.17
CA GLU A 89 5.12 1.01 -5.55
C GLU A 89 3.86 0.53 -6.29
N ASP A 90 3.06 -0.31 -5.65
CA ASP A 90 1.79 -0.78 -6.23
C ASP A 90 0.84 0.39 -6.49
N LEU A 91 0.79 1.37 -5.60
CA LEU A 91 -0.06 2.55 -5.77
C LEU A 91 0.39 3.44 -6.94
N GLN A 92 1.64 3.34 -7.36
CA GLN A 92 2.13 4.04 -8.54
C GLN A 92 1.98 3.22 -9.82
N ASN A 93 1.59 1.96 -9.70
CA ASN A 93 1.46 1.06 -10.84
C ASN A 93 0.14 1.30 -11.56
N THR A 94 0.19 1.91 -12.75
CA THR A 94 -1.01 2.26 -13.51
C THR A 94 -1.83 1.03 -13.91
N ASN A 95 -1.20 -0.13 -14.05
CA ASN A 95 -1.91 -1.37 -14.37
C ASN A 95 -2.80 -1.84 -13.23
N LEU A 96 -2.38 -1.60 -11.97
CA LEU A 96 -3.16 -1.94 -10.79
C LEU A 96 -4.21 -0.88 -10.48
N MET A 97 -3.84 0.40 -10.67
CA MET A 97 -4.69 1.51 -10.27
C MET A 97 -5.80 1.84 -11.28
N GLY A 98 -5.66 1.34 -12.52
CA GLY A 98 -6.66 1.61 -13.55
C GLY A 98 -6.83 3.11 -13.81
N PRO A 99 -8.07 3.62 -13.81
CA PRO A 99 -8.32 5.03 -14.14
C PRO A 99 -7.90 6.02 -13.06
N ALA A 100 -7.56 5.57 -11.84
CA ALA A 100 -7.11 6.49 -10.79
C ALA A 100 -5.66 6.91 -11.07
N PRO A 101 -5.39 8.20 -11.35
CA PRO A 101 -4.03 8.64 -11.62
C PRO A 101 -3.22 8.66 -10.32
N PRO A 102 -1.95 8.20 -10.35
CA PRO A 102 -1.12 8.23 -9.14
C PRO A 102 -1.01 9.62 -8.50
N ASN A 103 -0.96 10.67 -9.32
CA ASN A 103 -0.86 12.04 -8.81
C ASN A 103 -2.02 12.45 -7.92
N ALA A 104 -3.19 11.84 -8.10
CA ALA A 104 -4.36 12.16 -7.28
C ALA A 104 -4.22 11.69 -5.84
N LEU A 105 -3.31 10.76 -5.57
CA LEU A 105 -3.10 10.21 -4.23
C LEU A 105 -2.10 11.00 -3.40
N ILE A 106 -1.31 11.88 -4.03
CA ILE A 106 -0.23 12.61 -3.35
C ILE A 106 -0.75 13.42 -2.16
N ARG A 107 -1.94 13.99 -2.27
CA ARG A 107 -2.53 14.81 -1.21
C ARG A 107 -2.85 14.04 0.06
N PHE A 108 -2.90 12.71 -0.01
CA PHE A 108 -3.20 11.87 1.15
C PHE A 108 -1.92 11.41 1.88
N LEU A 109 -0.75 11.60 1.28
CA LEU A 109 0.52 11.13 1.84
C LEU A 109 0.92 11.97 3.05
N GLY A 110 1.49 11.30 4.07
CA GLY A 110 2.13 11.99 5.19
C GLY A 110 3.57 12.35 4.86
N PRO A 111 4.29 12.99 5.81
CA PRO A 111 5.66 13.44 5.54
C PRO A 111 6.62 12.34 5.12
N GLN A 112 6.60 11.20 5.79
CA GLN A 112 7.53 10.12 5.49
C GLN A 112 7.14 9.35 4.23
N SER A 113 5.86 9.04 4.09
CA SER A 113 5.39 8.34 2.90
C SER A 113 5.56 9.19 1.64
N SER A 114 5.43 10.50 1.77
CA SER A 114 5.69 11.44 0.66
C SER A 114 7.15 11.37 0.20
N MET A 115 8.09 11.30 1.13
CA MET A 115 9.52 11.16 0.79
C MET A 115 9.77 9.88 0.01
N TYR A 116 9.23 8.75 0.47
CA TYR A 116 9.38 7.48 -0.22
C TYR A 116 8.69 7.50 -1.59
N TRP A 117 7.53 8.11 -1.67
CA TRP A 117 6.79 8.24 -2.94
C TRP A 117 7.59 8.96 -4.00
N HIS A 118 8.17 10.12 -3.64
CA HIS A 118 8.95 10.91 -4.59
C HIS A 118 10.26 10.21 -4.98
N ALA A 119 10.87 9.48 -4.06
CA ALA A 119 12.05 8.68 -4.39
C ALA A 119 11.74 7.61 -5.42
N LEU A 120 10.58 6.95 -5.30
CA LEU A 120 10.13 5.96 -6.29
C LEU A 120 9.86 6.61 -7.64
N GLU A 121 9.23 7.78 -7.65
CA GLU A 121 8.98 8.52 -8.89
C GLU A 121 10.28 8.84 -9.63
N GLN A 122 11.29 9.28 -8.89
CA GLN A 122 12.61 9.58 -9.48
C GLN A 122 13.26 8.32 -10.03
N PHE A 123 13.15 7.21 -9.32
CA PHE A 123 13.69 5.94 -9.78
C PHE A 123 13.04 5.51 -11.10
N TRP A 124 11.70 5.54 -11.17
CA TRP A 124 10.97 5.15 -12.38
C TRP A 124 11.19 6.14 -13.51
N GLY A 125 11.30 7.44 -13.21
CA GLY A 125 11.66 8.46 -14.19
C GLY A 125 13.02 8.21 -14.82
N ASN A 126 14.03 7.89 -14.00
CA ASN A 126 15.36 7.59 -14.48
C ASN A 126 15.39 6.34 -15.36
N VAL A 127 14.63 5.32 -14.97
CA VAL A 127 14.52 4.08 -15.77
C VAL A 127 13.86 4.39 -17.10
N SER A 128 12.81 5.23 -17.11
CA SER A 128 12.13 5.64 -18.35
C SER A 128 13.04 6.44 -19.28
N GLU A 129 13.90 7.28 -18.72
CA GLU A 129 14.86 8.07 -19.50
C GLU A 129 15.95 7.22 -20.13
N ILE A 130 16.32 6.12 -19.47
CA ILE A 130 17.35 5.19 -19.97
C ILE A 130 16.78 4.29 -21.08
N SER A 131 15.48 4.02 -21.02
CA SER A 131 14.83 3.17 -22.03
C SER A 131 14.64 3.92 -23.33
N PRO A 132 15.13 3.38 -24.46
CA PRO A 132 14.93 4.02 -25.76
C PRO A 132 13.47 4.01 -26.20
#